data_2f8fa44b76ee827a35bcf1218ccde2e1
#
_entry.id   2f8fa44b76ee827a35bcf1218ccde2e1
#
_cell.length_a   1.000
_cell.length_b   1.000
_cell.length_c   1.000
_cell.angle_alpha   90.00
_cell.angle_beta   90.00
_cell.angle_gamma   90.00
#
_symmetry.space_group_name_H-M   'P 1'
#
loop_
_entity.id
_entity.type
_entity.pdbx_description
1 polymer ?
#
loop_
_entity_poly.entity_id
_entity_poly.type
_entity_poly.pdbx_seq_one_letter_code
_entity_poly.pdbx_strand_id
1 'polypeptide(L)'
;MRTIKIFSLLLMSMLFASCDTGDDLEDIFISHPWTLSYFKEGVNITSPKNDAAYKMTFYDETFVLTTKNGVTITGNWTADNKDRTFVCSKVRVNGGSISGDSIAQKAAHILKNARYYEGDTNWLQIQIQKNIFMQFHNE
;
A
#
# COMPACT_ATOMS: atom_id res chain seq x y z
N MET A 1 3.02 -49.86 -15.19
CA MET A 1 1.97 -49.05 -15.82
C MET A 1 1.00 -48.43 -14.81
N ARG A 2 0.57 -49.14 -13.80
CA ARG A 2 -0.34 -48.58 -12.78
C ARG A 2 0.26 -47.48 -11.94
N THR A 3 1.57 -47.54 -11.66
CA THR A 3 2.30 -46.54 -10.90
C THR A 3 2.42 -45.21 -11.61
N ILE A 4 2.42 -45.22 -12.95
CA ILE A 4 2.52 -43.99 -13.76
C ILE A 4 1.22 -43.17 -13.68
N LYS A 5 0.08 -43.82 -13.62
CA LYS A 5 -1.22 -43.14 -13.49
C LYS A 5 -1.41 -42.49 -12.12
N ILE A 6 -0.93 -43.13 -11.07
CA ILE A 6 -0.99 -42.58 -9.70
C ILE A 6 -0.05 -41.37 -9.57
N PHE A 7 1.12 -41.47 -10.20
CA PHE A 7 2.10 -40.40 -10.19
C PHE A 7 1.59 -39.14 -10.93
N SER A 8 0.89 -39.38 -12.06
CA SER A 8 0.29 -38.29 -12.82
C SER A 8 -0.80 -37.55 -12.02
N LEU A 9 -1.59 -38.31 -11.24
CA LEU A 9 -2.65 -37.74 -10.42
C LEU A 9 -2.06 -36.87 -9.26
N LEU A 10 -0.98 -37.34 -8.69
CA LEU A 10 -0.30 -36.60 -7.60
C LEU A 10 0.31 -35.29 -8.10
N LEU A 11 0.88 -35.30 -9.30
CA LEU A 11 1.45 -34.12 -9.91
C LEU A 11 0.37 -33.06 -10.21
N MET A 12 -0.81 -33.52 -10.61
CA MET A 12 -1.93 -32.64 -10.92
C MET A 12 -2.49 -31.96 -9.68
N SER A 13 -2.50 -32.63 -8.54
CA SER A 13 -2.96 -32.03 -7.29
C SER A 13 -1.98 -30.97 -6.75
N MET A 14 -0.69 -31.09 -7.03
CA MET A 14 0.29 -30.07 -6.65
C MET A 14 0.15 -28.78 -7.47
N LEU A 15 -0.27 -28.88 -8.72
CA LEU A 15 -0.49 -27.70 -9.58
C LEU A 15 -1.67 -26.85 -9.10
N PHE A 16 -2.71 -27.45 -8.52
CA PHE A 16 -3.84 -26.71 -7.97
C PHE A 16 -3.51 -25.97 -6.67
N ALA A 17 -2.61 -26.51 -5.86
CA ALA A 17 -2.21 -25.88 -4.60
C ALA A 17 -1.37 -24.60 -4.81
N SER A 18 -0.70 -24.46 -5.96
CA SER A 18 0.12 -23.29 -6.27
C SER A 18 -0.67 -22.11 -6.86
N CYS A 19 -1.94 -22.32 -7.21
CA CYS A 19 -2.79 -21.29 -7.83
C CYS A 19 -3.66 -20.54 -6.84
N ASP A 20 -3.66 -20.94 -5.58
CA ASP A 20 -4.50 -20.33 -4.54
C ASP A 20 -3.72 -19.26 -3.79
N THR A 21 -3.48 -18.16 -4.47
CA THR A 21 -2.92 -16.95 -3.86
C THR A 21 -3.91 -15.82 -4.02
N GLY A 22 -4.12 -15.02 -2.98
CA GLY A 22 -4.89 -13.79 -3.08
C GLY A 22 -4.23 -12.80 -4.04
N ASP A 23 -4.70 -11.58 -4.06
CA ASP A 23 -4.11 -10.50 -4.85
C ASP A 23 -2.63 -10.36 -4.50
N ASP A 24 -1.76 -10.34 -5.50
CA ASP A 24 -0.36 -10.20 -5.25
C ASP A 24 0.01 -8.72 -5.06
N LEU A 25 1.24 -8.47 -4.62
CA LEU A 25 1.70 -7.11 -4.30
C LEU A 25 1.69 -6.18 -5.52
N GLU A 26 1.99 -6.68 -6.71
CA GLU A 26 1.94 -5.87 -7.92
C GLU A 26 0.52 -5.40 -8.21
N ASP A 27 -0.46 -6.27 -8.07
CA ASP A 27 -1.86 -5.94 -8.32
C ASP A 27 -2.37 -4.89 -7.33
N ILE A 28 -1.99 -5.00 -6.07
CA ILE A 28 -2.42 -4.08 -5.03
C ILE A 28 -1.70 -2.74 -5.16
N PHE A 29 -0.37 -2.74 -5.22
CA PHE A 29 0.41 -1.51 -5.08
C PHE A 29 0.72 -0.84 -6.40
N ILE A 30 1.14 -1.58 -7.43
CA ILE A 30 1.78 -1.03 -8.62
C ILE A 30 0.80 -0.79 -9.77
N SER A 31 -0.29 -1.54 -9.84
CA SER A 31 -1.16 -1.56 -11.02
C SER A 31 -1.89 -0.25 -11.32
N HIS A 32 -2.10 0.61 -10.31
CA HIS A 32 -2.82 1.87 -10.47
C HIS A 32 -2.47 2.85 -9.35
N PRO A 33 -2.71 4.17 -9.54
CA PRO A 33 -2.53 5.14 -8.47
C PRO A 33 -3.63 5.01 -7.41
N TRP A 34 -3.30 5.47 -6.22
CA TRP A 34 -4.20 5.49 -5.07
C TRP A 34 -4.52 6.93 -4.67
N THR A 35 -5.78 7.19 -4.40
CA THR A 35 -6.23 8.49 -3.91
C THR A 35 -6.50 8.41 -2.41
N LEU A 36 -5.96 9.36 -1.66
CA LEU A 36 -6.14 9.41 -0.21
C LEU A 36 -7.59 9.71 0.16
N SER A 37 -8.19 8.86 0.97
CA SER A 37 -9.56 9.03 1.45
C SER A 37 -9.62 9.69 2.81
N TYR A 38 -8.94 9.12 3.81
CA TYR A 38 -8.96 9.63 5.17
C TYR A 38 -7.83 9.03 6.00
N PHE A 39 -7.58 9.65 7.16
CA PHE A 39 -6.76 9.12 8.23
C PHE A 39 -7.62 8.68 9.39
N LYS A 40 -7.25 7.61 10.04
CA LYS A 40 -7.80 7.22 11.34
C LYS A 40 -6.71 7.22 12.39
N GLU A 41 -6.97 7.93 13.50
CA GLU A 41 -6.07 8.01 14.63
C GLU A 41 -6.91 7.75 15.89
N GLY A 42 -7.01 6.49 16.32
CA GLY A 42 -7.90 6.09 17.38
C GLY A 42 -9.36 6.25 16.97
N VAL A 43 -10.07 7.17 17.60
CA VAL A 43 -11.46 7.50 17.27
C VAL A 43 -11.58 8.68 16.30
N ASN A 44 -10.49 9.38 16.02
CA ASN A 44 -10.50 10.57 15.18
C ASN A 44 -10.33 10.19 13.71
N ILE A 45 -11.17 10.78 12.87
CA ILE A 45 -11.09 10.62 11.42
C ILE A 45 -10.87 11.99 10.79
N THR A 46 -9.86 12.09 9.94
CA THR A 46 -9.50 13.32 9.22
C THR A 46 -9.48 13.03 7.74
N SER A 47 -10.23 13.81 6.97
CA SER A 47 -10.25 13.70 5.50
C SER A 47 -9.70 14.96 4.86
N PRO A 48 -8.96 14.85 3.76
CA PRO A 48 -8.56 16.03 3.01
C PRO A 48 -9.79 16.71 2.38
N LYS A 49 -9.80 18.03 2.36
CA LYS A 49 -10.88 18.79 1.71
C LYS A 49 -10.88 18.61 0.19
N ASN A 50 -9.70 18.39 -0.37
CA ASN A 50 -9.51 18.10 -1.79
C ASN A 50 -8.65 16.83 -1.89
N ASP A 51 -9.31 15.68 -1.95
CA ASP A 51 -8.63 14.39 -2.03
C ASP A 51 -7.85 14.22 -3.33
N ALA A 52 -8.29 14.82 -4.41
CA ALA A 52 -7.61 14.77 -5.71
C ALA A 52 -6.18 15.32 -5.67
N ALA A 53 -5.84 16.14 -4.67
CA ALA A 53 -4.49 16.66 -4.50
C ALA A 53 -3.51 15.62 -3.91
N TYR A 54 -4.01 14.56 -3.30
CA TYR A 54 -3.18 13.60 -2.57
C TYR A 54 -3.29 12.22 -3.23
N LYS A 55 -2.33 11.93 -4.09
CA LYS A 55 -2.27 10.67 -4.83
C LYS A 55 -0.95 9.95 -4.60
N MET A 56 -1.04 8.66 -4.33
CA MET A 56 0.11 7.79 -4.12
C MET A 56 0.29 6.91 -5.36
N THR A 57 1.50 6.88 -5.88
CA THR A 57 1.91 5.96 -6.93
C THR A 57 3.07 5.11 -6.43
N PHE A 58 2.91 3.80 -6.54
CA PHE A 58 3.97 2.84 -6.19
C PHE A 58 4.64 2.33 -7.45
N TYR A 59 5.96 2.30 -7.40
CA TYR A 59 6.83 1.68 -8.41
C TYR A 59 7.47 0.44 -7.78
N ASP A 60 8.35 -0.25 -8.49
CA ASP A 60 8.92 -1.51 -8.00
C ASP A 60 9.55 -1.41 -6.61
N GLU A 61 10.27 -0.35 -6.33
CA GLU A 61 10.98 -0.17 -5.06
C GLU A 61 10.73 1.19 -4.41
N THR A 62 10.07 2.09 -5.11
CA THR A 62 9.88 3.47 -4.68
C THR A 62 8.42 3.86 -4.71
N PHE A 63 8.09 4.95 -4.03
CA PHE A 63 6.76 5.55 -4.09
C PHE A 63 6.86 7.06 -4.23
N VAL A 64 5.80 7.65 -4.76
CA VAL A 64 5.61 9.09 -4.84
C VAL A 64 4.20 9.42 -4.35
N LEU A 65 4.11 10.22 -3.31
CA LEU A 65 2.85 10.82 -2.88
C LEU A 65 2.84 12.28 -3.30
N THR A 66 1.96 12.62 -4.23
CA THR A 66 1.77 14.03 -4.61
C THR A 66 0.92 14.73 -3.56
N THR A 67 1.23 15.98 -3.28
CA THR A 67 0.49 16.82 -2.35
C THR A 67 0.12 18.14 -3.03
N LYS A 68 -0.34 19.11 -2.26
CA LYS A 68 -0.65 20.44 -2.79
C LYS A 68 0.61 21.15 -3.29
N ASN A 69 0.43 22.06 -4.25
CA ASN A 69 1.47 23.01 -4.71
C ASN A 69 2.71 22.33 -5.31
N GLY A 70 2.55 21.12 -5.87
CA GLY A 70 3.66 20.43 -6.51
C GLY A 70 4.67 19.81 -5.56
N VAL A 71 4.42 19.84 -4.27
CA VAL A 71 5.26 19.18 -3.27
C VAL A 71 4.97 17.69 -3.28
N THR A 72 6.02 16.87 -3.21
CA THR A 72 5.89 15.42 -3.18
C THR A 72 6.59 14.82 -1.98
N ILE A 73 6.08 13.69 -1.51
CA ILE A 73 6.75 12.84 -0.52
C ILE A 73 7.17 11.57 -1.25
N THR A 74 8.45 11.26 -1.20
CA THR A 74 9.02 10.10 -1.90
C THR A 74 9.76 9.21 -0.91
N GLY A 75 10.00 7.98 -1.32
CA GLY A 75 10.78 7.04 -0.53
C GLY A 75 10.83 5.68 -1.18
N ASN A 76 11.36 4.73 -0.43
CA ASN A 76 11.40 3.32 -0.81
C ASN A 76 10.37 2.56 0.02
N TRP A 77 9.85 1.47 -0.54
CA TRP A 77 8.90 0.62 0.18
C TRP A 77 9.21 -0.84 -0.06
N THR A 78 8.86 -1.65 0.93
CA THR A 78 8.80 -3.10 0.82
C THR A 78 7.55 -3.60 1.50
N ALA A 79 7.00 -4.70 1.01
CA ALA A 79 5.85 -5.33 1.60
C ALA A 79 5.97 -6.84 1.51
N ASP A 80 5.35 -7.53 2.46
CA ASP A 80 5.28 -8.99 2.50
C ASP A 80 3.81 -9.39 2.52
N ASN A 81 3.39 -10.10 1.50
CA ASN A 81 2.01 -10.54 1.34
C ASN A 81 1.60 -11.59 2.38
N LYS A 82 2.53 -12.40 2.84
CA LYS A 82 2.27 -13.45 3.81
C LYS A 82 1.93 -12.89 5.19
N ASP A 83 2.73 -11.94 5.65
CA ASP A 83 2.60 -11.36 6.99
C ASP A 83 1.85 -10.02 6.97
N ARG A 84 1.50 -9.50 5.80
CA ARG A 84 0.84 -8.20 5.62
C ARG A 84 1.64 -7.06 6.20
N THR A 85 2.95 -7.14 6.10
CA THR A 85 3.85 -6.05 6.53
C THR A 85 4.11 -5.08 5.40
N PHE A 86 4.33 -3.84 5.77
CA PHE A 86 4.66 -2.74 4.87
C PHE A 86 5.59 -1.78 5.57
N VAL A 87 6.74 -1.52 4.97
CA VAL A 87 7.76 -0.66 5.57
C VAL A 87 8.29 0.30 4.52
N CYS A 88 8.43 1.57 4.90
CA CYS A 88 9.07 2.60 4.08
C CYS A 88 10.43 2.97 4.67
N SER A 89 11.31 3.38 3.77
CA SER A 89 12.62 3.94 4.13
C SER A 89 12.93 5.14 3.24
N LYS A 90 13.88 5.96 3.65
CA LYS A 90 14.32 7.13 2.89
C LYS A 90 13.18 8.07 2.53
N VAL A 91 12.23 8.25 3.44
CA VAL A 91 11.08 9.13 3.22
C VAL A 91 11.56 10.58 3.20
N ARG A 92 11.27 11.30 2.11
CA ARG A 92 11.75 12.67 1.87
C ARG A 92 10.63 13.53 1.31
N VAL A 93 10.72 14.82 1.59
CA VAL A 93 9.86 15.85 0.99
C VAL A 93 10.65 16.57 -0.10
N ASN A 94 10.08 16.67 -1.30
CA ASN A 94 10.72 17.28 -2.46
C ASN A 94 9.85 18.39 -3.06
N GLY A 95 10.47 19.39 -3.64
CA GLY A 95 9.76 20.44 -4.35
C GLY A 95 9.18 21.53 -3.47
N GLY A 96 9.50 21.56 -2.18
CA GLY A 96 9.01 22.56 -1.25
C GLY A 96 8.89 22.03 0.17
N SER A 97 7.98 22.64 0.94
CA SER A 97 7.76 22.30 2.35
C SER A 97 6.32 21.86 2.57
N ILE A 98 6.12 20.96 3.53
CA ILE A 98 4.80 20.54 4.01
C ILE A 98 4.40 21.20 5.32
N SER A 99 5.12 22.22 5.76
CA SER A 99 4.88 22.88 7.06
C SER A 99 3.49 23.51 7.17
N GLY A 100 2.89 23.91 6.05
CA GLY A 100 1.53 24.48 6.01
C GLY A 100 0.46 23.46 5.60
N ASP A 101 0.79 22.20 5.46
CA ASP A 101 -0.13 21.15 4.98
C ASP A 101 -0.22 20.03 6.02
N SER A 102 -1.25 20.09 6.86
CA SER A 102 -1.46 19.11 7.92
C SER A 102 -1.74 17.70 7.38
N ILE A 103 -2.36 17.58 6.23
CA ILE A 103 -2.63 16.30 5.57
C ILE A 103 -1.31 15.66 5.13
N ALA A 104 -0.44 16.42 4.46
CA ALA A 104 0.88 15.94 4.05
C ALA A 104 1.74 15.55 5.25
N GLN A 105 1.68 16.34 6.34
CA GLN A 105 2.41 16.02 7.57
C GLN A 105 1.96 14.69 8.18
N LYS A 106 0.65 14.46 8.25
CA LYS A 106 0.10 13.18 8.73
C LYS A 106 0.52 12.01 7.84
N ALA A 107 0.46 12.18 6.53
CA ALA A 107 0.89 11.16 5.58
C ALA A 107 2.37 10.82 5.73
N ALA A 108 3.23 11.83 5.83
CA ALA A 108 4.66 11.63 6.05
C ALA A 108 4.94 10.88 7.35
N HIS A 109 4.23 11.22 8.42
CA HIS A 109 4.37 10.55 9.71
C HIS A 109 3.99 9.06 9.62
N ILE A 110 2.86 8.76 8.97
CA ILE A 110 2.43 7.38 8.80
C ILE A 110 3.42 6.60 7.93
N LEU A 111 3.88 7.16 6.82
CA LEU A 111 4.84 6.50 5.94
C LEU A 111 6.16 6.21 6.65
N LYS A 112 6.66 7.14 7.45
CA LYS A 112 7.91 6.94 8.22
C LYS A 112 7.80 5.83 9.27
N ASN A 113 6.60 5.57 9.78
CA ASN A 113 6.36 4.62 10.87
C ASN A 113 5.50 3.43 10.45
N ALA A 114 5.23 3.27 9.18
CA ALA A 114 4.38 2.21 8.66
C ALA A 114 4.95 0.83 8.97
N ARG A 115 4.08 -0.10 9.35
CA ARG A 115 4.43 -1.48 9.69
C ARG A 115 3.59 -2.52 8.96
N TYR A 116 2.34 -2.19 8.66
CA TYR A 116 1.38 -3.14 8.13
C TYR A 116 0.58 -2.53 7.00
N TYR A 117 -0.06 -3.37 6.21
CA TYR A 117 -1.07 -2.95 5.25
C TYR A 117 -2.24 -3.92 5.26
N GLU A 118 -3.38 -3.43 4.84
CA GLU A 118 -4.54 -4.24 4.48
C GLU A 118 -5.13 -3.68 3.20
N GLY A 119 -5.74 -4.53 2.41
CA GLY A 119 -6.43 -4.07 1.21
C GLY A 119 -6.44 -5.07 0.10
N ASP A 120 -6.98 -4.60 -1.02
CA ASP A 120 -7.06 -5.31 -2.28
C ASP A 120 -6.87 -4.31 -3.42
N THR A 121 -7.40 -4.58 -4.61
CA THR A 121 -7.27 -3.66 -5.74
C THR A 121 -8.21 -2.46 -5.68
N ASN A 122 -9.15 -2.43 -4.75
CA ASN A 122 -10.15 -1.36 -4.62
C ASN A 122 -9.85 -0.38 -3.48
N TRP A 123 -9.24 -0.85 -2.42
CA TRP A 123 -8.91 -0.02 -1.26
C TRP A 123 -7.60 -0.49 -0.64
N LEU A 124 -6.92 0.43 0.04
CA LEU A 124 -5.63 0.16 0.68
C LEU A 124 -5.51 0.95 1.97
N GLN A 125 -5.13 0.27 3.04
CA GLN A 125 -4.75 0.89 4.31
C GLN A 125 -3.26 0.69 4.54
N ILE A 126 -2.56 1.78 4.86
CA ILE A 126 -1.18 1.74 5.34
C ILE A 126 -1.21 2.07 6.82
N GLN A 127 -0.75 1.16 7.65
CA GLN A 127 -0.98 1.16 9.10
C GLN A 127 0.32 1.27 9.88
N ILE A 128 0.30 2.09 10.93
CA ILE A 128 1.29 2.02 12.02
C ILE A 128 0.83 0.95 13.02
N GLN A 129 -0.44 1.01 13.35
CA GLN A 129 -1.17 0.08 14.21
C GLN A 129 -2.57 -0.12 13.64
N LYS A 130 -3.32 -1.05 14.19
CA LYS A 130 -4.68 -1.36 13.74
C LYS A 130 -5.61 -0.13 13.73
N ASN A 131 -5.44 0.79 14.68
CA ASN A 131 -6.28 1.99 14.81
C ASN A 131 -5.59 3.27 14.34
N ILE A 132 -4.42 3.18 13.72
CA ILE A 132 -3.68 4.33 13.22
C ILE A 132 -3.23 4.01 11.79
N PHE A 133 -3.93 4.60 10.82
CA PHE A 133 -3.65 4.31 9.41
C PHE A 133 -4.15 5.43 8.50
N MET A 134 -3.68 5.38 7.26
CA MET A 134 -4.27 6.15 6.17
C MET A 134 -4.94 5.20 5.19
N GLN A 135 -6.10 5.61 4.73
CA GLN A 135 -6.94 4.86 3.81
C GLN A 135 -6.89 5.49 2.43
N PHE A 136 -6.67 4.66 1.43
CA PHE A 136 -6.71 5.04 0.03
C PHE A 136 -7.84 4.30 -0.68
N HIS A 137 -8.29 4.89 -1.77
CA HIS A 137 -9.24 4.24 -2.67
C HIS A 137 -8.71 4.30 -4.11
N ASN A 138 -9.13 3.35 -4.92
CA ASN A 138 -8.88 3.31 -6.35
C ASN A 138 -9.89 4.23 -7.05
N GLU A 139 -9.42 4.93 -8.06
CA GLU A 139 -10.30 5.79 -8.88
C GLU A 139 -11.14 5.00 -9.87
#